data_1eb7e421de413b5db26a8fa1d5d24cd2
#
_entry.id   1eb7e421de413b5db26a8fa1d5d24cd2
#
_cell.length_a   1.000
_cell.length_b   1.000
_cell.length_c   1.000
_cell.angle_alpha   90.00
_cell.angle_beta   90.00
_cell.angle_gamma   90.00
#
_symmetry.space_group_name_H-M   'P 1'
#
loop_
_entity.id
_entity.type
_entity.pdbx_description
1 polymer ?
#
loop_
_entity_poly.entity_id
_entity_poly.type
_entity_poly.pdbx_seq_one_letter_code
_entity_poly.pdbx_strand_id
1 'polypeptide(L)'
;QCCVSHKNYKQIAELISNEKFHYLEPHHGRKFVDYMWDISSAVYEHRLMRIRYQKLKEPDKVMRLIQPVGIMFSEYYFYLCAYICASEETPDIVKHQFPTIYRIDRIAEYDVLDEYFRVPYSERFQEGEFRKRIQFMFGGELRTIRFKYKGLSIESVLDRFPTAEIIEHDETGWIIKAEVYGDG
;
A
#
# COMPACT_ATOMS: atom_id res chain seq x y z
N GLN A 1 14.11 -0.34 -20.93
CA GLN A 1 15.24 0.06 -21.78
C GLN A 1 15.76 1.47 -21.46
N CYS A 2 14.91 2.38 -20.96
CA CYS A 2 15.30 3.78 -20.72
C CYS A 2 16.29 4.00 -19.55
N CYS A 3 16.38 3.07 -18.61
CA CYS A 3 17.20 3.20 -17.40
C CYS A 3 18.59 2.53 -17.50
N VAL A 4 18.89 1.87 -18.61
CA VAL A 4 20.12 1.07 -18.75
C VAL A 4 20.76 1.35 -20.11
N SER A 5 22.08 1.58 -20.13
CA SER A 5 22.82 1.73 -21.39
C SER A 5 22.68 0.49 -22.25
N HIS A 6 22.69 0.65 -23.57
CA HIS A 6 22.57 -0.48 -24.53
C HIS A 6 23.66 -1.54 -24.32
N LYS A 7 24.84 -1.13 -23.84
CA LYS A 7 25.97 -2.01 -23.54
C LYS A 7 25.66 -2.95 -22.36
N ASN A 8 24.98 -2.45 -21.34
CA ASN A 8 24.71 -3.21 -20.10
C ASN A 8 23.40 -4.00 -20.18
N TYR A 9 22.54 -3.69 -21.17
CA TYR A 9 21.25 -4.36 -21.32
C TYR A 9 21.38 -5.89 -21.48
N LYS A 10 22.31 -6.35 -22.32
CA LYS A 10 22.52 -7.79 -22.53
C LYS A 10 22.94 -8.52 -21.24
N GLN A 11 23.90 -7.94 -20.51
CA GLN A 11 24.37 -8.52 -19.25
C GLN A 11 23.26 -8.58 -18.19
N ILE A 12 22.47 -7.51 -18.07
CA ILE A 12 21.33 -7.49 -17.14
C ILE A 12 20.26 -8.49 -17.58
N ALA A 13 19.97 -8.59 -18.87
CA ALA A 13 19.01 -9.54 -19.41
C ALA A 13 19.43 -10.99 -19.14
N GLU A 14 20.73 -11.30 -19.22
CA GLU A 14 21.29 -12.61 -18.86
C GLU A 14 21.20 -12.89 -17.35
N LEU A 15 21.53 -11.90 -16.50
CA LEU A 15 21.46 -12.03 -15.04
C LEU A 15 20.05 -12.33 -14.55
N ILE A 16 19.02 -11.73 -15.15
CA ILE A 16 17.62 -11.92 -14.76
C ILE A 16 16.90 -12.99 -15.59
N SER A 17 17.61 -13.69 -16.49
CA SER A 17 16.99 -14.66 -17.40
C SER A 17 16.32 -15.82 -16.66
N ASN A 18 16.95 -16.34 -15.62
CA ASN A 18 16.39 -17.41 -14.79
C ASN A 18 15.15 -16.95 -14.02
N GLU A 19 15.21 -15.77 -13.42
CA GLU A 19 14.07 -15.17 -12.71
C GLU A 19 12.90 -14.95 -13.68
N LYS A 20 13.17 -14.45 -14.87
CA LYS A 20 12.17 -14.24 -15.90
C LYS A 20 11.56 -15.56 -16.41
N PHE A 21 12.35 -16.63 -16.50
CA PHE A 21 11.89 -17.94 -16.94
C PHE A 21 11.03 -18.65 -15.88
N HIS A 22 11.36 -18.46 -14.61
CA HIS A 22 10.62 -19.03 -13.48
C HIS A 22 9.57 -18.09 -12.89
N TYR A 23 9.37 -16.92 -13.50
CA TYR A 23 8.35 -15.97 -13.05
C TYR A 23 6.97 -16.58 -13.23
N LEU A 24 6.32 -16.84 -12.10
CA LEU A 24 4.91 -17.23 -12.06
C LEU A 24 4.09 -15.93 -12.04
N GLU A 25 3.48 -15.64 -13.17
CA GLU A 25 2.60 -14.49 -13.27
C GLU A 25 1.40 -14.69 -12.33
N PRO A 26 1.15 -13.77 -11.40
CA PRO A 26 -0.04 -13.83 -10.57
C PRO A 26 -1.28 -13.84 -11.48
N HIS A 27 -2.21 -14.74 -11.23
CA HIS A 27 -3.44 -14.85 -12.03
C HIS A 27 -4.34 -13.63 -11.81
N HIS A 28 -4.00 -12.52 -12.47
CA HIS A 28 -4.82 -11.33 -12.54
C HIS A 28 -5.76 -11.45 -13.74
N GLY A 29 -6.96 -11.90 -13.53
CA GLY A 29 -7.95 -12.13 -14.59
C GLY A 29 -8.50 -10.88 -15.29
N ARG A 30 -7.84 -9.71 -15.20
CA ARG A 30 -8.34 -8.43 -15.72
C ARG A 30 -7.25 -7.61 -16.41
N LYS A 31 -7.67 -6.76 -17.35
CA LYS A 31 -6.82 -5.75 -18.00
C LYS A 31 -6.38 -4.69 -16.98
N PHE A 32 -5.34 -5.02 -16.26
CA PHE A 32 -4.84 -4.26 -15.12
C PHE A 32 -4.25 -2.89 -15.53
N VAL A 33 -3.64 -2.83 -16.72
CA VAL A 33 -2.92 -1.62 -17.17
C VAL A 33 -3.86 -0.43 -17.37
N ASP A 34 -5.06 -0.69 -17.93
CA ASP A 34 -6.04 0.38 -18.18
C ASP A 34 -6.50 1.01 -16.86
N TYR A 35 -6.75 0.18 -15.84
CA TYR A 35 -7.15 0.64 -14.50
C TYR A 35 -6.08 1.49 -13.82
N MET A 36 -4.81 1.15 -14.04
CA MET A 36 -3.68 1.89 -13.44
C MET A 36 -3.60 3.33 -13.93
N TRP A 37 -3.88 3.58 -15.22
CA TRP A 37 -3.87 4.94 -15.76
C TRP A 37 -4.95 5.80 -15.14
N ASP A 38 -6.18 5.32 -15.12
CA ASP A 38 -7.32 6.07 -14.58
C ASP A 38 -7.16 6.33 -13.08
N ILE A 39 -6.74 5.31 -12.32
CA ILE A 39 -6.48 5.44 -10.88
C ILE A 39 -5.32 6.41 -10.62
N SER A 40 -4.22 6.32 -11.39
CA SER A 40 -3.08 7.23 -11.26
C SER A 40 -3.46 8.67 -11.55
N SER A 41 -4.28 8.90 -12.59
CA SER A 41 -4.80 10.23 -12.91
C SER A 41 -5.69 10.77 -11.80
N ALA A 42 -6.58 9.94 -11.24
CA ALA A 42 -7.44 10.34 -10.14
C ALA A 42 -6.65 10.71 -8.87
N VAL A 43 -5.58 9.97 -8.57
CA VAL A 43 -4.65 10.30 -7.47
C VAL A 43 -3.96 11.63 -7.73
N TYR A 44 -3.41 11.81 -8.93
CA TYR A 44 -2.66 13.01 -9.29
C TYR A 44 -3.53 14.27 -9.29
N GLU A 45 -4.74 14.16 -9.83
CA GLU A 45 -5.69 15.26 -9.97
C GLU A 45 -6.54 15.49 -8.72
N HIS A 46 -6.41 14.64 -7.70
CA HIS A 46 -7.25 14.65 -6.50
C HIS A 46 -8.76 14.50 -6.82
N ARG A 47 -9.10 13.61 -7.74
CA ARG A 47 -10.49 13.32 -8.12
C ARG A 47 -11.08 12.23 -7.24
N LEU A 48 -12.34 12.41 -6.86
CA LEU A 48 -13.09 11.38 -6.18
C LEU A 48 -13.28 10.14 -7.05
N MET A 49 -13.30 8.98 -6.43
CA MET A 49 -13.59 7.73 -7.09
C MET A 49 -14.71 6.98 -6.38
N ARG A 50 -15.60 6.38 -7.16
CA ARG A 50 -16.54 5.37 -6.67
C ARG A 50 -16.02 4.01 -7.06
N ILE A 51 -15.84 3.10 -6.10
CA ILE A 51 -15.36 1.75 -6.34
C ILE A 51 -16.35 0.71 -5.83
N ARG A 52 -16.44 -0.41 -6.58
CA ARG A 52 -17.09 -1.63 -6.11
C ARG A 52 -16.00 -2.65 -5.78
N TYR A 53 -15.81 -2.91 -4.50
CA TYR A 53 -14.70 -3.71 -3.98
C TYR A 53 -15.14 -5.09 -3.49
N GLN A 54 -14.41 -6.13 -3.90
CA GLN A 54 -14.64 -7.51 -3.47
C GLN A 54 -13.79 -7.81 -2.23
N LYS A 55 -14.41 -7.96 -1.08
CA LYS A 55 -13.72 -8.40 0.15
C LYS A 55 -13.44 -9.91 0.11
N LEU A 56 -12.39 -10.36 0.84
CA LEU A 56 -11.96 -11.77 0.84
C LEU A 56 -12.99 -12.74 1.43
N LYS A 57 -13.71 -12.33 2.46
CA LYS A 57 -14.58 -13.19 3.26
C LYS A 57 -16.07 -12.92 3.06
N GLU A 58 -16.41 -11.90 2.30
CA GLU A 58 -17.78 -11.50 2.08
C GLU A 58 -18.15 -11.73 0.60
N PRO A 59 -19.25 -12.42 0.31
CA PRO A 59 -19.70 -12.66 -1.07
C PRO A 59 -20.14 -11.35 -1.73
N ASP A 60 -20.59 -10.38 -0.94
CA ASP A 60 -21.12 -9.13 -1.45
C ASP A 60 -20.02 -8.10 -1.72
N LYS A 61 -20.12 -7.47 -2.89
CA LYS A 61 -19.26 -6.36 -3.25
C LYS A 61 -19.73 -5.10 -2.54
N VAL A 62 -18.80 -4.38 -1.95
CA VAL A 62 -19.10 -3.15 -1.23
C VAL A 62 -18.83 -1.93 -2.10
N MET A 63 -19.84 -1.06 -2.24
CA MET A 63 -19.67 0.26 -2.87
C MET A 63 -19.02 1.22 -1.88
N ARG A 64 -18.05 2.01 -2.36
CA ARG A 64 -17.36 3.05 -1.59
C ARG A 64 -17.11 4.27 -2.45
N LEU A 65 -17.38 5.44 -1.89
CA LEU A 65 -16.85 6.71 -2.38
C LEU A 65 -15.54 6.95 -1.64
N ILE A 66 -14.48 7.23 -2.38
CA ILE A 66 -13.13 7.33 -1.83
C ILE A 66 -12.37 8.53 -2.38
N GLN A 67 -11.44 9.02 -1.58
CA GLN A 67 -10.40 9.98 -1.95
C GLN A 67 -9.10 9.21 -2.18
N PRO A 68 -8.70 8.93 -3.42
CA PRO A 68 -7.47 8.20 -3.71
C PRO A 68 -6.25 9.07 -3.45
N VAL A 69 -5.28 8.58 -2.68
CA VAL A 69 -4.12 9.39 -2.26
C VAL A 69 -2.77 8.80 -2.64
N GLY A 70 -2.72 7.54 -3.07
CA GLY A 70 -1.48 6.92 -3.51
C GLY A 70 -1.66 5.50 -4.02
N ILE A 71 -0.67 5.05 -4.80
CA ILE A 71 -0.58 3.67 -5.27
C ILE A 71 0.73 3.08 -4.76
N MET A 72 0.65 1.93 -4.11
CA MET A 72 1.80 1.21 -3.57
C MET A 72 1.93 -0.14 -4.25
N PHE A 73 3.16 -0.56 -4.53
CA PHE A 73 3.48 -1.92 -4.92
C PHE A 73 4.10 -2.66 -3.73
N SER A 74 3.58 -3.83 -3.42
CA SER A 74 4.13 -4.71 -2.39
C SER A 74 4.02 -6.16 -2.83
N GLU A 75 5.14 -6.85 -2.79
CA GLU A 75 5.30 -8.23 -3.25
C GLU A 75 4.86 -8.42 -4.71
N TYR A 76 3.64 -8.87 -4.95
CA TYR A 76 3.14 -9.17 -6.30
C TYR A 76 1.93 -8.32 -6.68
N TYR A 77 1.51 -7.38 -5.83
CA TYR A 77 0.25 -6.66 -6.01
C TYR A 77 0.41 -5.16 -5.94
N PHE A 78 -0.44 -4.48 -6.69
CA PHE A 78 -0.64 -3.05 -6.53
C PHE A 78 -1.81 -2.77 -5.61
N TYR A 79 -1.62 -1.77 -4.78
CA TYR A 79 -2.56 -1.34 -3.77
C TYR A 79 -2.88 0.13 -3.94
N LEU A 80 -4.16 0.45 -3.93
CA LEU A 80 -4.65 1.81 -3.85
C LEU A 80 -4.82 2.18 -2.38
N CYS A 81 -4.16 3.25 -1.96
CA CYS A 81 -4.38 3.88 -0.67
C CYS A 81 -5.42 4.99 -0.85
N ALA A 82 -6.50 4.95 -0.09
CA ALA A 82 -7.57 5.92 -0.20
C ALA A 82 -8.30 6.12 1.13
N TYR A 83 -8.76 7.34 1.37
CA TYR A 83 -9.68 7.62 2.47
C TYR A 83 -11.12 7.32 2.04
N ILE A 84 -11.90 6.73 2.92
CA ILE A 84 -13.33 6.48 2.67
C ILE A 84 -14.09 7.75 3.05
N CYS A 85 -14.89 8.29 2.14
CA CYS A 85 -15.80 9.41 2.42
C CYS A 85 -16.89 8.97 3.40
N ALA A 86 -17.30 9.86 4.28
CA ALA A 86 -18.35 9.59 5.26
C ALA A 86 -19.70 9.38 4.60
N SER A 87 -20.01 10.22 3.59
CA SER A 87 -21.20 10.10 2.74
C SER A 87 -20.94 10.68 1.35
N GLU A 88 -21.88 10.47 0.41
CA GLU A 88 -21.84 11.11 -0.91
C GLU A 88 -22.16 12.62 -0.83
N GLU A 89 -22.90 13.05 0.19
CA GLU A 89 -23.29 14.46 0.39
C GLU A 89 -22.15 15.28 1.01
N THR A 90 -21.23 14.63 1.72
CA THR A 90 -20.09 15.25 2.39
C THR A 90 -18.76 14.55 2.04
N PRO A 91 -18.35 14.60 0.77
CA PRO A 91 -17.18 13.85 0.31
C PRO A 91 -15.85 14.35 0.91
N ASP A 92 -15.80 15.57 1.41
CA ASP A 92 -14.63 16.12 2.11
C ASP A 92 -14.45 15.55 3.53
N ILE A 93 -15.52 14.99 4.11
CA ILE A 93 -15.46 14.35 5.43
C ILE A 93 -15.06 12.89 5.26
N VAL A 94 -13.91 12.52 5.81
CA VAL A 94 -13.43 11.14 5.77
C VAL A 94 -13.92 10.34 6.99
N LYS A 95 -14.17 9.07 6.76
CA LYS A 95 -14.70 8.17 7.80
C LYS A 95 -13.66 7.81 8.85
N HIS A 96 -12.39 7.77 8.46
CA HIS A 96 -11.25 7.44 9.31
C HIS A 96 -10.07 8.34 8.97
N GLN A 97 -9.25 8.65 9.97
CA GLN A 97 -8.05 9.50 9.84
C GLN A 97 -6.85 8.74 9.20
N PHE A 98 -7.04 7.50 8.81
CA PHE A 98 -6.03 6.68 8.15
C PHE A 98 -6.57 6.12 6.83
N PRO A 99 -5.71 5.95 5.80
CA PRO A 99 -6.16 5.42 4.53
C PRO A 99 -6.49 3.92 4.63
N THR A 100 -7.52 3.53 3.92
CA THR A 100 -7.84 2.13 3.65
C THR A 100 -7.03 1.66 2.46
N ILE A 101 -6.57 0.41 2.50
CA ILE A 101 -5.75 -0.19 1.45
C ILE A 101 -6.59 -1.16 0.65
N TYR A 102 -6.67 -0.91 -0.64
CA TYR A 102 -7.42 -1.72 -1.59
C TYR A 102 -6.48 -2.40 -2.57
N ARG A 103 -6.51 -3.72 -2.67
CA ARG A 103 -5.85 -4.41 -3.78
C ARG A 103 -6.56 -4.06 -5.08
N ILE A 104 -5.83 -3.50 -6.05
CA ILE A 104 -6.42 -2.99 -7.29
C ILE A 104 -7.09 -4.12 -8.11
N ASP A 105 -6.51 -5.31 -8.12
CA ASP A 105 -7.08 -6.48 -8.81
C ASP A 105 -8.43 -6.97 -8.25
N ARG A 106 -8.82 -6.51 -7.04
CA ARG A 106 -10.12 -6.79 -6.42
C ARG A 106 -11.16 -5.70 -6.62
N ILE A 107 -10.79 -4.61 -7.26
CA ILE A 107 -11.73 -3.58 -7.67
C ILE A 107 -12.53 -4.14 -8.85
N ALA A 108 -13.80 -4.43 -8.60
CA ALA A 108 -14.69 -5.02 -9.60
C ALA A 108 -15.11 -4.02 -10.66
N GLU A 109 -15.42 -2.82 -10.23
CA GLU A 109 -15.86 -1.69 -11.03
C GLU A 109 -15.38 -0.40 -10.36
N TYR A 110 -15.12 0.61 -11.14
CA TYR A 110 -14.79 1.94 -10.63
C TYR A 110 -15.30 3.02 -11.59
N ASP A 111 -15.57 4.19 -11.03
CA ASP A 111 -15.85 5.42 -11.74
C ASP A 111 -14.95 6.52 -11.17
N VAL A 112 -14.27 7.24 -12.04
CA VAL A 112 -13.56 8.48 -11.67
C VAL A 112 -14.53 9.63 -11.86
N LEU A 113 -14.85 10.32 -10.78
CA LEU A 113 -15.85 11.39 -10.79
C LEU A 113 -15.24 12.72 -11.24
N ASP A 114 -16.05 13.65 -11.72
CA ASP A 114 -15.59 15.01 -12.05
C ASP A 114 -15.45 15.92 -10.82
N GLU A 115 -15.63 15.35 -9.65
CA GLU A 115 -15.53 16.03 -8.37
C GLU A 115 -14.14 15.87 -7.78
N TYR A 116 -13.63 16.96 -7.19
CA TYR A 116 -12.29 17.06 -6.62
C TYR A 116 -12.36 17.17 -5.10
N PHE A 117 -11.44 16.53 -4.41
CA PHE A 117 -11.25 16.72 -2.97
C PHE A 117 -10.01 17.57 -2.69
N ARG A 118 -10.03 18.29 -1.56
CA ARG A 118 -8.93 19.14 -1.14
C ARG A 118 -8.08 18.45 -0.09
N VAL A 119 -6.78 18.44 -0.33
CA VAL A 119 -5.80 17.97 0.66
C VAL A 119 -4.92 19.14 1.06
N PRO A 120 -5.03 19.67 2.29
CA PRO A 120 -4.10 20.66 2.81
C PRO A 120 -2.67 20.14 2.72
N TYR A 121 -1.70 21.03 2.48
CA TYR A 121 -0.30 20.63 2.34
C TYR A 121 0.22 19.84 3.54
N SER A 122 -0.21 20.23 4.74
CA SER A 122 0.14 19.57 6.02
C SER A 122 -0.43 18.15 6.16
N GLU A 123 -1.48 17.83 5.41
CA GLU A 123 -2.20 16.55 5.49
C GLU A 123 -1.97 15.66 4.28
N ARG A 124 -1.03 16.04 3.41
CA ARG A 124 -0.70 15.23 2.24
C ARG A 124 -0.20 13.85 2.65
N PHE A 125 -0.74 12.84 2.02
CA PHE A 125 -0.32 11.47 2.22
C PHE A 125 1.17 11.30 1.92
N GLN A 126 1.93 10.88 2.91
CA GLN A 126 3.36 10.65 2.80
C GLN A 126 3.62 9.15 2.64
N GLU A 127 3.68 8.69 1.40
CA GLU A 127 3.85 7.27 1.08
C GLU A 127 5.07 6.65 1.79
N GLY A 128 6.20 7.35 1.82
CA GLY A 128 7.42 6.86 2.47
C GLY A 128 7.24 6.65 3.97
N GLU A 129 6.57 7.59 4.67
CA GLU A 129 6.30 7.45 6.10
C GLU A 129 5.25 6.38 6.38
N PHE A 130 4.25 6.25 5.52
CA PHE A 130 3.25 5.20 5.62
C PHE A 130 3.87 3.81 5.41
N ARG A 131 4.76 3.67 4.41
CA ARG A 131 5.45 2.43 4.08
C ARG A 131 6.33 1.90 5.22
N LYS A 132 6.95 2.77 6.00
CA LYS A 132 7.76 2.37 7.17
C LYS A 132 6.94 1.68 8.27
N ARG A 133 5.64 1.98 8.34
CA ARG A 133 4.75 1.56 9.43
C ARG A 133 3.74 0.50 9.02
N ILE A 134 3.49 0.34 7.71
CA ILE A 134 2.53 -0.66 7.22
C ILE A 134 3.15 -2.05 7.24
N GLN A 135 2.42 -3.01 7.78
CA GLN A 135 2.82 -4.41 7.78
C GLN A 135 1.82 -5.23 6.95
N PHE A 136 2.32 -6.10 6.08
CA PHE A 136 1.51 -6.98 5.22
C PHE A 136 0.37 -6.29 4.47
N MET A 137 0.49 -4.97 4.24
CA MET A 137 -0.55 -4.13 3.62
C MET A 137 -1.89 -4.14 4.38
N PHE A 138 -1.86 -4.34 5.71
CA PHE A 138 -3.00 -4.14 6.59
C PHE A 138 -3.02 -2.69 7.08
N GLY A 139 -4.06 -1.95 6.66
CA GLY A 139 -4.32 -0.60 7.14
C GLY A 139 -5.00 -0.61 8.52
N GLY A 140 -5.09 0.57 9.12
CA GLY A 140 -5.74 0.76 10.41
C GLY A 140 -5.17 1.98 11.14
N GLU A 141 -5.53 2.12 12.39
CA GLU A 141 -4.98 3.15 13.28
C GLU A 141 -3.47 2.99 13.47
N LEU A 142 -2.76 4.11 13.61
CA LEU A 142 -1.37 4.11 14.01
C LEU A 142 -1.25 3.70 15.48
N ARG A 143 -0.45 2.68 15.74
CA ARG A 143 -0.24 2.14 17.07
C ARG A 143 1.24 2.01 17.39
N THR A 144 1.58 2.23 18.64
CA THR A 144 2.88 1.88 19.19
C THR A 144 2.81 0.49 19.81
N ILE A 145 3.62 -0.43 19.30
CA ILE A 145 3.74 -1.78 19.85
C ILE A 145 5.04 -1.91 20.63
N ARG A 146 5.03 -2.77 21.66
CA ARG A 146 6.21 -3.17 22.41
C ARG A 146 6.24 -4.69 22.52
N PHE A 147 7.34 -5.29 22.11
CA PHE A 147 7.47 -6.76 22.12
C PHE A 147 8.90 -7.18 22.49
N LYS A 148 9.03 -8.42 22.99
CA LYS A 148 10.33 -9.04 23.26
C LYS A 148 10.70 -9.96 22.12
N TYR A 149 11.86 -9.71 21.52
CA TYR A 149 12.45 -10.55 20.49
C TYR A 149 13.55 -11.44 21.06
N LYS A 150 13.51 -12.75 20.76
CA LYS A 150 14.45 -13.75 21.25
C LYS A 150 15.22 -14.47 20.14
N GLY A 151 15.29 -13.87 18.95
CA GLY A 151 15.99 -14.48 17.81
C GLY A 151 17.49 -14.21 17.86
N LEU A 152 18.21 -14.80 16.90
CA LEU A 152 19.69 -14.73 16.83
C LEU A 152 20.21 -13.36 16.37
N SER A 153 19.48 -12.68 15.46
CA SER A 153 19.88 -11.39 14.92
C SER A 153 18.78 -10.36 15.04
N ILE A 154 19.07 -9.26 15.66
CA ILE A 154 18.19 -8.11 15.78
C ILE A 154 17.98 -7.40 14.43
N GLU A 155 18.92 -7.50 13.50
CA GLU A 155 18.89 -6.84 12.20
C GLU A 155 17.62 -7.18 11.42
N SER A 156 17.21 -8.45 11.44
CA SER A 156 15.98 -8.90 10.76
C SER A 156 14.71 -8.19 11.27
N VAL A 157 14.71 -7.79 12.54
CA VAL A 157 13.60 -7.05 13.13
C VAL A 157 13.68 -5.58 12.74
N LEU A 158 14.88 -4.98 12.76
CA LEU A 158 15.07 -3.59 12.36
C LEU A 158 14.77 -3.39 10.87
N ASP A 159 15.12 -4.35 10.03
CA ASP A 159 14.77 -4.34 8.61
C ASP A 159 13.25 -4.45 8.40
N ARG A 160 12.60 -5.29 9.20
CA ARG A 160 11.14 -5.50 9.11
C ARG A 160 10.35 -4.32 9.65
N PHE A 161 10.83 -3.68 10.71
CA PHE A 161 10.20 -2.54 11.36
C PHE A 161 11.13 -1.32 11.31
N PRO A 162 11.11 -0.54 10.22
CA PRO A 162 12.00 0.63 10.07
C PRO A 162 11.84 1.71 11.14
N THR A 163 10.75 1.67 11.91
CA THR A 163 10.52 2.57 13.06
C THR A 163 10.92 1.95 14.39
N ALA A 164 11.56 0.76 14.38
CA ALA A 164 11.91 0.06 15.60
C ALA A 164 13.02 0.75 16.38
N GLU A 165 12.82 0.86 17.69
CA GLU A 165 13.77 1.33 18.68
C GLU A 165 14.06 0.21 19.66
N ILE A 166 15.32 -0.06 19.93
CA ILE A 166 15.74 -0.99 20.99
C ILE A 166 15.66 -0.25 22.32
N ILE A 167 14.73 -0.67 23.17
CA ILE A 167 14.54 -0.07 24.50
C ILE A 167 15.46 -0.71 25.54
N GLU A 168 15.64 -2.04 25.45
CA GLU A 168 16.42 -2.80 26.41
C GLU A 168 16.97 -4.07 25.74
N HIS A 169 18.12 -4.51 26.18
CA HIS A 169 18.73 -5.77 25.76
C HIS A 169 19.35 -6.48 26.96
N ASP A 170 18.99 -7.73 27.14
CA ASP A 170 19.54 -8.63 28.16
C ASP A 170 19.88 -10.01 27.55
N GLU A 171 20.39 -10.92 28.38
CA GLU A 171 20.71 -12.29 27.94
C GLU A 171 19.49 -13.06 27.45
N THR A 172 18.28 -12.60 27.72
CA THR A 172 17.01 -13.23 27.34
C THR A 172 16.38 -12.64 26.08
N GLY A 173 16.97 -11.60 25.48
CA GLY A 173 16.56 -10.99 24.23
C GLY A 173 16.48 -9.47 24.25
N TRP A 174 15.84 -8.91 23.24
CA TRP A 174 15.67 -7.48 23.00
C TRP A 174 14.23 -7.05 23.26
N ILE A 175 14.05 -5.97 23.98
CA ILE A 175 12.75 -5.29 24.09
C ILE A 175 12.73 -4.17 23.06
N ILE A 176 11.76 -4.23 22.17
CA ILE A 176 11.65 -3.36 21.00
C ILE A 176 10.34 -2.62 21.08
N LYS A 177 10.39 -1.34 20.71
CA LYS A 177 9.23 -0.48 20.48
C LYS A 177 9.19 -0.13 19.00
N ALA A 178 8.04 -0.21 18.37
CA ALA A 178 7.85 0.18 16.97
C ALA A 178 6.48 0.81 16.76
N GLU A 179 6.37 1.64 15.72
CA GLU A 179 5.10 2.18 15.26
C GLU A 179 4.61 1.37 14.06
N VAL A 180 3.35 0.95 14.10
CA VAL A 180 2.70 0.17 13.04
C VAL A 180 1.27 0.63 12.79
N TYR A 181 0.77 0.41 11.59
CA TYR A 181 -0.64 0.61 11.26
C TYR A 181 -1.41 -0.70 11.44
N GLY A 182 -2.57 -0.61 12.11
CA GLY A 182 -3.48 -1.75 12.29
C GLY A 182 -2.90 -2.88 13.14
N ASP A 183 -3.37 -4.09 12.86
CA ASP A 183 -3.03 -5.33 13.58
C ASP A 183 -2.25 -6.32 12.66
N GLY A 184 -1.61 -5.81 11.60
CA GLY A 184 -0.87 -6.60 10.61
C GLY A 184 0.50 -7.10 11.06
#